data_0acecddab5f2336aa33dd608ef7cee07
#
_entry.id   0acecddab5f2336aa33dd608ef7cee07
#
_cell.length_a   1.000
_cell.length_b   1.000
_cell.length_c   1.000
_cell.angle_alpha   90.00
_cell.angle_beta   90.00
_cell.angle_gamma   90.00
#
_symmetry.space_group_name_H-M   'P 1'
#
loop_
_entity.id
_entity.type
_entity.pdbx_description
1 polymer ?
#
loop_
_entity_poly.entity_id
_entity_poly.type
_entity_poly.pdbx_seq_one_letter_code
_entity_poly.pdbx_strand_id
1 'polypeptide(L)'
;MADSQATSTIELQTPPNWAGSLAGAPAGTREQIADAANAARRHVEEGFTTADLRNELKRSKRSRAWKRFGIVLGVLVALIAAAAIAVVVFCSVNQVNSDSMAPTLRNGQFVVSSKDTSLSRGDAFAYRDGDEIVFGRVVAEPGSWVNIMNDGTLFVTEASLGNSSSGTNQTSNKVKITRQVPPDSYYVFGDAEGATISGLANAEDFVMTDQVIGKTLFKVWPITSFGPVN
;
A
#
# COMPACT_ATOMS: atom_id res chain seq x y z
N MET A 1 28.97 40.01 15.29
CA MET A 1 28.91 41.05 14.26
C MET A 1 27.50 41.56 14.26
N ALA A 2 27.41 42.82 14.61
CA ALA A 2 26.18 43.55 14.89
C ALA A 2 25.44 43.85 13.60
N ASP A 3 24.15 43.52 13.56
CA ASP A 3 23.29 44.06 12.50
C ASP A 3 22.35 45.09 13.09
N SER A 4 22.54 46.26 12.53
CA SER A 4 22.07 47.57 12.93
C SER A 4 20.56 47.64 12.79
N GLN A 5 19.87 47.98 13.86
CA GLN A 5 18.47 48.39 13.91
C GLN A 5 18.31 49.70 13.10
N ALA A 6 17.76 49.59 11.93
CA ALA A 6 17.27 50.77 11.21
C ALA A 6 15.97 51.28 11.88
N THR A 7 16.11 52.14 12.85
CA THR A 7 15.02 52.93 13.38
C THR A 7 14.69 54.01 12.34
N SER A 8 13.72 53.75 11.46
CA SER A 8 13.18 54.80 10.59
C SER A 8 12.39 55.80 11.44
N THR A 9 13.05 56.85 11.84
CA THR A 9 12.40 58.03 12.38
C THR A 9 11.56 58.62 11.25
N ILE A 10 10.22 58.51 11.38
CA ILE A 10 9.30 59.23 10.50
C ILE A 10 9.46 60.71 10.85
N GLU A 11 10.23 61.39 10.02
CA GLU A 11 10.37 62.86 10.09
C GLU A 11 8.99 63.44 9.80
N LEU A 12 8.40 64.07 10.80
CA LEU A 12 7.14 64.84 10.65
C LEU A 12 7.42 65.95 9.68
N GLN A 13 7.09 65.72 8.41
CA GLN A 13 7.12 66.80 7.40
C GLN A 13 6.25 67.93 7.85
N THR A 14 6.82 69.18 7.64
CA THR A 14 6.16 70.40 7.85
C THR A 14 4.71 70.42 7.40
N PRO A 15 3.81 71.08 8.18
CA PRO A 15 2.37 71.03 7.88
C PRO A 15 2.12 71.54 6.46
N PRO A 16 1.23 70.91 5.70
CA PRO A 16 0.96 71.29 4.33
C PRO A 16 0.46 72.67 4.25
N ASN A 17 0.78 73.39 3.15
CA ASN A 17 0.63 74.85 2.89
C ASN A 17 -0.79 75.40 3.12
N TRP A 18 -1.83 74.52 3.31
CA TRP A 18 -3.18 74.96 3.65
C TRP A 18 -3.29 75.56 5.09
N ALA A 19 -2.36 75.19 5.98
CA ALA A 19 -2.35 75.71 7.35
C ALA A 19 -2.14 77.27 7.37
N GLY A 20 -1.47 77.83 6.38
CA GLY A 20 -1.34 79.31 6.21
C GLY A 20 -2.64 80.01 5.77
N SER A 21 -3.52 79.31 5.08
CA SER A 21 -4.81 79.80 4.59
C SER A 21 -5.83 80.05 5.72
N LEU A 22 -5.64 79.47 6.85
CA LEU A 22 -6.53 79.59 8.02
C LEU A 22 -6.24 80.87 8.83
N ALA A 23 -5.22 81.60 8.49
CA ALA A 23 -4.83 82.86 9.23
C ALA A 23 -5.91 83.94 9.20
N GLY A 24 -6.82 83.92 8.24
CA GLY A 24 -7.94 84.86 8.10
C GLY A 24 -9.29 84.42 8.56
N ALA A 25 -9.42 83.14 9.05
CA ALA A 25 -10.71 82.63 9.47
C ALA A 25 -11.14 83.14 10.86
N PRO A 26 -12.45 83.31 11.10
CA PRO A 26 -12.96 83.76 12.40
C PRO A 26 -12.61 82.77 13.49
N ALA A 27 -12.39 83.27 14.70
CA ALA A 27 -11.86 82.52 15.83
C ALA A 27 -12.63 81.17 16.11
N GLY A 28 -13.95 81.20 15.99
CA GLY A 28 -14.78 79.99 16.19
C GLY A 28 -14.56 78.89 15.13
N THR A 29 -14.18 79.27 13.92
CA THR A 29 -13.92 78.29 12.86
C THR A 29 -12.57 77.58 13.06
N ARG A 30 -11.59 78.26 13.63
CA ARG A 30 -10.28 77.68 13.95
C ARG A 30 -10.37 76.62 15.07
N GLU A 31 -11.18 76.96 16.06
CA GLU A 31 -11.41 76.05 17.21
C GLU A 31 -12.13 74.79 16.75
N GLN A 32 -13.16 74.92 15.91
CA GLN A 32 -13.89 73.78 15.34
C GLN A 32 -12.98 72.85 14.48
N ILE A 33 -12.07 73.46 13.71
CA ILE A 33 -11.13 72.67 12.89
C ILE A 33 -10.07 71.96 13.77
N ALA A 34 -9.62 72.67 14.83
CA ALA A 34 -8.70 72.06 15.80
C ALA A 34 -9.34 70.92 16.55
N ASP A 35 -10.57 71.03 16.96
CA ASP A 35 -11.33 69.96 17.65
C ASP A 35 -11.62 68.79 16.73
N ALA A 36 -11.98 69.08 15.47
CA ALA A 36 -12.17 68.04 14.48
C ALA A 36 -10.87 67.23 14.17
N ALA A 37 -9.74 67.98 14.06
CA ALA A 37 -8.43 67.37 13.85
C ALA A 37 -7.97 66.51 15.06
N ASN A 38 -8.25 66.99 16.27
CA ASN A 38 -7.94 66.27 17.51
C ASN A 38 -8.86 65.04 17.71
N ALA A 39 -10.12 65.16 17.29
CA ALA A 39 -11.04 64.01 17.28
C ALA A 39 -10.60 62.95 16.25
N ALA A 40 -10.21 63.39 15.05
CA ALA A 40 -9.68 62.48 14.02
C ALA A 40 -8.39 61.79 14.47
N ARG A 41 -7.47 62.51 15.13
CA ARG A 41 -6.26 61.90 15.72
C ARG A 41 -6.58 60.86 16.78
N ARG A 42 -7.52 61.13 17.68
CA ARG A 42 -7.95 60.17 18.69
C ARG A 42 -8.55 58.90 18.05
N HIS A 43 -9.37 59.07 17.04
CA HIS A 43 -9.93 57.92 16.30
C HIS A 43 -8.87 57.09 15.57
N VAL A 44 -7.80 57.73 15.07
CA VAL A 44 -6.68 57.02 14.46
C VAL A 44 -5.82 56.29 15.51
N GLU A 45 -5.61 56.90 16.66
CA GLU A 45 -4.86 56.29 17.77
C GLU A 45 -5.64 55.16 18.46
N GLU A 46 -6.96 55.29 18.62
CA GLU A 46 -7.83 54.26 19.18
C GLU A 46 -8.08 53.10 18.20
N GLY A 47 -8.01 53.35 16.89
CA GLY A 47 -8.38 52.35 15.85
C GLY A 47 -7.33 51.29 15.52
N PHE A 48 -6.06 51.49 15.92
CA PHE A 48 -5.00 50.56 15.55
C PHE A 48 -4.10 50.17 16.74
N THR A 49 -4.63 49.41 17.66
CA THR A 49 -3.78 48.80 18.67
C THR A 49 -2.96 47.72 18.00
N THR A 50 -1.62 47.76 18.15
CA THR A 50 -0.70 46.74 17.61
C THR A 50 -1.07 45.30 18.06
N ALA A 51 -1.86 45.17 19.10
CA ALA A 51 -2.41 43.95 19.61
C ALA A 51 -3.46 43.34 18.65
N ASP A 52 -4.31 44.16 18.06
CA ASP A 52 -5.38 43.70 17.16
C ASP A 52 -4.79 43.20 15.83
N LEU A 53 -3.81 43.91 15.29
CA LEU A 53 -3.07 43.47 14.10
C LEU A 53 -2.31 42.16 14.34
N ARG A 54 -1.75 41.95 15.54
CA ARG A 54 -1.09 40.69 15.89
C ARG A 54 -2.07 39.52 16.01
N ASN A 55 -3.25 39.78 16.53
CA ASN A 55 -4.28 38.78 16.68
C ASN A 55 -4.88 38.36 15.32
N GLU A 56 -5.12 39.34 14.44
CA GLU A 56 -5.56 39.08 13.07
C GLU A 56 -4.52 38.29 12.28
N LEU A 57 -3.24 38.62 12.38
CA LEU A 57 -2.15 37.89 11.74
C LEU A 57 -1.97 36.48 12.30
N LYS A 58 -2.14 36.30 13.61
CA LYS A 58 -2.11 34.94 14.22
C LYS A 58 -3.28 34.11 13.77
N ARG A 59 -4.49 34.68 13.69
CA ARG A 59 -5.69 34.01 13.25
C ARG A 59 -5.59 33.56 11.78
N SER A 60 -5.07 34.39 10.92
CA SER A 60 -4.88 34.07 9.49
C SER A 60 -3.80 33.01 9.26
N LYS A 61 -2.70 33.04 10.00
CA LYS A 61 -1.64 32.01 9.95
C LYS A 61 -2.15 30.65 10.44
N ARG A 62 -2.94 30.64 11.51
CA ARG A 62 -3.51 29.41 12.07
C ARG A 62 -4.52 28.79 11.10
N SER A 63 -5.38 29.57 10.45
CA SER A 63 -6.33 29.06 9.47
C SER A 63 -5.67 28.46 8.23
N ARG A 64 -4.57 29.05 7.75
CA ARG A 64 -3.79 28.51 6.63
C ARG A 64 -3.06 27.20 7.01
N ALA A 65 -2.53 27.13 8.23
CA ALA A 65 -1.92 25.90 8.75
C ALA A 65 -2.95 24.76 8.86
N TRP A 66 -4.15 25.05 9.38
CA TRP A 66 -5.23 24.08 9.49
C TRP A 66 -5.75 23.63 8.11
N LYS A 67 -5.84 24.52 7.13
CA LYS A 67 -6.19 24.15 5.75
C LYS A 67 -5.12 23.23 5.12
N ARG A 68 -3.84 23.55 5.30
CA ARG A 68 -2.74 22.69 4.82
C ARG A 68 -2.74 21.33 5.52
N PHE A 69 -2.95 21.30 6.83
CA PHE A 69 -3.09 20.05 7.59
C PHE A 69 -4.28 19.23 7.10
N GLY A 70 -5.44 19.86 6.86
CA GLY A 70 -6.61 19.20 6.30
C GLY A 70 -6.36 18.62 4.91
N ILE A 71 -5.64 19.33 4.03
CA ILE A 71 -5.26 18.83 2.70
C ILE A 71 -4.32 17.62 2.81
N VAL A 72 -3.28 17.70 3.66
CA VAL A 72 -2.33 16.60 3.87
C VAL A 72 -3.03 15.38 4.42
N LEU A 73 -3.90 15.56 5.42
CA LEU A 73 -4.70 14.48 5.99
C LEU A 73 -5.65 13.87 4.93
N GLY A 74 -6.30 14.71 4.12
CA GLY A 74 -7.17 14.25 3.03
C GLY A 74 -6.42 13.43 1.98
N VAL A 75 -5.22 13.87 1.57
CA VAL A 75 -4.36 13.11 0.65
C VAL A 75 -3.92 11.78 1.28
N LEU A 76 -3.54 11.79 2.55
CA LEU A 76 -3.16 10.55 3.25
C LEU A 76 -4.32 9.55 3.29
N VAL A 77 -5.52 10.00 3.64
CA VAL A 77 -6.72 9.15 3.66
C VAL A 77 -7.04 8.63 2.26
N ALA A 78 -6.93 9.47 1.22
CA ALA A 78 -7.13 9.06 -0.16
C ALA A 78 -6.12 7.98 -0.61
N LEU A 79 -4.84 8.13 -0.22
CA LEU A 79 -3.80 7.13 -0.52
C LEU A 79 -4.07 5.80 0.19
N ILE A 80 -4.48 5.84 1.46
CA ILE A 80 -4.84 4.62 2.20
C ILE A 80 -6.06 3.94 1.57
N ALA A 81 -7.07 4.70 1.19
CA ALA A 81 -8.24 4.16 0.51
C ALA A 81 -7.88 3.54 -0.85
N ALA A 82 -7.05 4.21 -1.64
CA ALA A 82 -6.57 3.68 -2.92
C ALA A 82 -5.77 2.37 -2.73
N ALA A 83 -4.89 2.31 -1.73
CA ALA A 83 -4.13 1.11 -1.39
C ALA A 83 -5.05 -0.04 -0.95
N ALA A 84 -6.06 0.25 -0.12
CA ALA A 84 -7.04 -0.74 0.30
C ALA A 84 -7.85 -1.30 -0.89
N ILE A 85 -8.27 -0.44 -1.79
CA ILE A 85 -8.97 -0.86 -3.03
C ILE A 85 -8.04 -1.74 -3.88
N ALA A 86 -6.78 -1.35 -4.05
CA ALA A 86 -5.80 -2.15 -4.80
C ALA A 86 -5.65 -3.55 -4.19
N VAL A 87 -5.51 -3.67 -2.87
CA VAL A 87 -5.43 -4.98 -2.20
C VAL A 87 -6.68 -5.82 -2.48
N VAL A 88 -7.88 -5.27 -2.36
CA VAL A 88 -9.13 -6.02 -2.61
C VAL A 88 -9.25 -6.46 -4.07
N VAL A 89 -8.79 -5.63 -5.01
CA VAL A 89 -8.86 -5.93 -6.45
C VAL A 89 -7.85 -7.01 -6.86
N PHE A 90 -6.60 -6.89 -6.39
CA PHE A 90 -5.50 -7.75 -6.85
C PHE A 90 -5.24 -8.96 -5.94
N CYS A 91 -5.73 -8.96 -4.72
CA CYS A 91 -5.53 -10.04 -3.77
C CYS A 91 -6.84 -10.66 -3.31
N SER A 92 -6.78 -11.92 -2.91
CA SER A 92 -7.84 -12.62 -2.18
C SER A 92 -7.32 -13.07 -0.83
N VAL A 93 -8.18 -12.98 0.19
CA VAL A 93 -7.87 -13.49 1.52
C VAL A 93 -8.69 -14.74 1.73
N ASN A 94 -8.02 -15.86 1.99
CA ASN A 94 -8.65 -17.15 2.17
C ASN A 94 -8.19 -17.79 3.48
N GLN A 95 -9.08 -18.56 4.09
CA GLN A 95 -8.75 -19.34 5.27
C GLN A 95 -8.27 -20.74 4.83
N VAL A 96 -7.22 -21.21 5.47
CA VAL A 96 -6.72 -22.59 5.30
C VAL A 96 -7.60 -23.51 6.12
N ASN A 97 -8.27 -24.47 5.47
CA ASN A 97 -9.22 -25.39 6.10
C ASN A 97 -8.66 -26.79 6.29
N SER A 98 -7.42 -27.02 5.89
CA SER A 98 -6.77 -28.34 6.01
C SER A 98 -5.32 -28.24 6.44
N ASP A 99 -4.76 -29.33 6.93
CA ASP A 99 -3.33 -29.44 7.27
C ASP A 99 -2.50 -30.08 6.16
N SER A 100 -3.05 -30.19 4.94
CA SER A 100 -2.38 -30.79 3.77
C SER A 100 -1.08 -30.09 3.39
N MET A 101 -0.94 -28.81 3.77
CA MET A 101 0.24 -28.00 3.52
C MET A 101 1.10 -27.78 4.77
N ALA A 102 0.89 -28.55 5.84
CA ALA A 102 1.75 -28.44 7.02
C ALA A 102 3.19 -28.91 6.70
N PRO A 103 4.23 -28.29 7.26
CA PRO A 103 4.19 -27.20 8.25
C PRO A 103 4.05 -25.79 7.63
N THR A 104 4.10 -25.66 6.31
CA THR A 104 4.10 -24.36 5.60
C THR A 104 2.81 -23.59 5.88
N LEU A 105 1.66 -24.25 5.71
CA LEU A 105 0.34 -23.71 6.05
C LEU A 105 -0.37 -24.69 6.98
N ARG A 106 -1.07 -24.13 7.97
CA ARG A 106 -1.84 -24.91 8.95
C ARG A 106 -3.29 -24.51 8.96
N ASN A 107 -4.14 -25.42 9.33
CA ASN A 107 -5.57 -25.19 9.49
C ASN A 107 -5.85 -23.96 10.39
N GLY A 108 -6.82 -23.14 10.00
CA GLY A 108 -7.22 -21.92 10.69
C GLY A 108 -6.39 -20.68 10.37
N GLN A 109 -5.32 -20.79 9.59
CA GLN A 109 -4.54 -19.64 9.16
C GLN A 109 -5.26 -18.87 8.05
N PHE A 110 -5.09 -17.52 8.06
CA PHE A 110 -5.51 -16.69 6.94
C PHE A 110 -4.30 -16.33 6.08
N VAL A 111 -4.48 -16.49 4.80
CA VAL A 111 -3.45 -16.21 3.80
C VAL A 111 -3.96 -15.24 2.75
N VAL A 112 -3.04 -14.44 2.25
CA VAL A 112 -3.27 -13.53 1.11
C VAL A 112 -2.69 -14.17 -0.13
N SER A 113 -3.54 -14.34 -1.14
CA SER A 113 -3.16 -14.85 -2.45
C SER A 113 -3.31 -13.75 -3.50
N SER A 114 -2.37 -13.65 -4.42
CA SER A 114 -2.50 -12.85 -5.63
C SER A 114 -3.50 -13.53 -6.56
N LYS A 115 -4.29 -12.75 -7.30
CA LYS A 115 -5.17 -13.29 -8.36
C LYS A 115 -4.43 -13.64 -9.65
N ASP A 116 -3.10 -13.70 -9.59
CA ASP A 116 -2.28 -14.16 -10.69
C ASP A 116 -2.38 -15.69 -10.80
N THR A 117 -2.73 -16.19 -11.97
CA THR A 117 -2.86 -17.61 -12.28
C THR A 117 -1.62 -18.19 -12.95
N SER A 118 -0.61 -17.36 -13.22
CA SER A 118 0.69 -17.82 -13.72
C SER A 118 1.53 -18.36 -12.56
N LEU A 119 1.60 -19.67 -12.46
CA LEU A 119 2.30 -20.36 -11.39
C LEU A 119 3.57 -21.01 -11.92
N SER A 120 4.61 -20.94 -11.10
CA SER A 120 5.88 -21.62 -11.35
C SER A 120 6.11 -22.75 -10.36
N ARG A 121 6.96 -23.67 -10.74
CA ARG A 121 7.36 -24.79 -9.88
C ARG A 121 7.85 -24.31 -8.52
N GLY A 122 7.31 -24.88 -7.46
CA GLY A 122 7.58 -24.54 -6.07
C GLY A 122 6.60 -23.50 -5.49
N ASP A 123 5.77 -22.87 -6.30
CA ASP A 123 4.79 -21.91 -5.81
C ASP A 123 3.68 -22.60 -5.02
N ALA A 124 3.38 -22.05 -3.84
CA ALA A 124 2.18 -22.39 -3.10
C ALA A 124 1.01 -21.57 -3.62
N PHE A 125 -0.13 -22.19 -3.84
CA PHE A 125 -1.30 -21.53 -4.40
C PHE A 125 -2.60 -22.09 -3.83
N ALA A 126 -3.66 -21.30 -3.98
CA ALA A 126 -5.02 -21.69 -3.67
C ALA A 126 -5.77 -22.07 -4.94
N TYR A 127 -6.52 -23.14 -4.89
CA TYR A 127 -7.38 -23.60 -5.97
C TYR A 127 -8.74 -24.05 -5.44
N ARG A 128 -9.70 -24.16 -6.33
CA ARG A 128 -11.05 -24.60 -6.01
C ARG A 128 -11.21 -26.07 -6.37
N ASP A 129 -11.59 -26.85 -5.38
CA ASP A 129 -11.98 -28.25 -5.54
C ASP A 129 -13.45 -28.42 -5.15
N GLY A 130 -14.32 -28.47 -6.15
CA GLY A 130 -15.76 -28.35 -5.93
C GLY A 130 -16.13 -27.01 -5.29
N ASP A 131 -16.69 -27.05 -4.08
CA ASP A 131 -17.08 -25.88 -3.29
C ASP A 131 -16.00 -25.45 -2.28
N GLU A 132 -14.94 -26.21 -2.13
CA GLU A 132 -13.88 -25.94 -1.15
C GLU A 132 -12.68 -25.22 -1.77
N ILE A 133 -12.01 -24.42 -0.93
CA ILE A 133 -10.73 -23.82 -1.28
C ILE A 133 -9.63 -24.66 -0.66
N VAL A 134 -8.82 -25.24 -1.51
CA VAL A 134 -7.70 -26.10 -1.15
C VAL A 134 -6.39 -25.41 -1.48
N PHE A 135 -5.35 -25.72 -0.72
CA PHE A 135 -4.01 -25.20 -0.94
C PHE A 135 -3.08 -26.34 -1.35
N GLY A 136 -2.21 -26.03 -2.30
CA GLY A 136 -1.21 -26.96 -2.79
C GLY A 136 0.04 -26.26 -3.25
N ARG A 137 1.07 -27.02 -3.58
CA ARG A 137 2.32 -26.55 -4.16
C ARG A 137 2.49 -27.11 -5.56
N VAL A 138 2.88 -26.25 -6.49
CA VAL A 138 3.20 -26.66 -7.87
C VAL A 138 4.46 -27.51 -7.87
N VAL A 139 4.33 -28.73 -8.33
CA VAL A 139 5.46 -29.66 -8.50
C VAL A 139 5.93 -29.71 -9.94
N ALA A 140 5.00 -29.66 -10.89
CA ALA A 140 5.31 -29.60 -12.30
C ALA A 140 4.35 -28.68 -13.06
N GLU A 141 4.90 -27.97 -14.04
CA GLU A 141 4.22 -27.05 -14.92
C GLU A 141 3.57 -27.75 -16.12
N PRO A 142 2.65 -27.11 -16.83
CA PRO A 142 2.05 -27.65 -18.04
C PRO A 142 3.09 -28.15 -19.04
N GLY A 143 2.84 -29.35 -19.59
CA GLY A 143 3.72 -30.00 -20.56
C GLY A 143 4.94 -30.72 -19.99
N SER A 144 5.27 -30.56 -18.72
CA SER A 144 6.36 -31.27 -18.06
C SER A 144 6.04 -32.77 -17.90
N TRP A 145 7.09 -33.59 -17.78
CA TRP A 145 6.97 -35.01 -17.51
C TRP A 145 7.23 -35.30 -16.03
N VAL A 146 6.32 -36.01 -15.40
CA VAL A 146 6.42 -36.47 -14.02
C VAL A 146 6.68 -37.98 -14.03
N ASN A 147 7.81 -38.36 -13.45
CA ASN A 147 8.24 -39.77 -13.32
C ASN A 147 8.23 -40.14 -11.84
N ILE A 148 7.46 -41.14 -11.48
CA ILE A 148 7.40 -41.67 -10.14
C ILE A 148 8.15 -42.99 -10.12
N MET A 149 9.15 -43.08 -9.24
CA MET A 149 9.93 -44.30 -9.04
C MET A 149 9.23 -45.29 -8.10
N ASN A 150 9.70 -46.52 -8.08
CA ASN A 150 9.12 -47.56 -7.20
C ASN A 150 9.33 -47.27 -5.69
N ASP A 151 10.35 -46.49 -5.36
CA ASP A 151 10.65 -46.04 -4.00
C ASP A 151 9.82 -44.80 -3.57
N GLY A 152 8.95 -44.31 -4.47
CA GLY A 152 8.16 -43.13 -4.23
C GLY A 152 8.85 -41.83 -4.60
N THR A 153 10.10 -41.84 -5.06
CA THR A 153 10.80 -40.63 -5.48
C THR A 153 10.18 -40.06 -6.75
N LEU A 154 9.97 -38.77 -6.77
CA LEU A 154 9.38 -38.05 -7.89
C LEU A 154 10.45 -37.25 -8.64
N PHE A 155 10.53 -37.43 -9.95
CA PHE A 155 11.38 -36.69 -10.85
C PHE A 155 10.55 -35.94 -11.86
N VAL A 156 10.82 -34.62 -11.99
CA VAL A 156 10.16 -33.76 -12.97
C VAL A 156 11.17 -33.41 -14.06
N THR A 157 10.80 -33.64 -15.31
CA THR A 157 11.57 -33.25 -16.48
C THR A 157 10.80 -32.20 -17.25
N GLU A 158 11.41 -31.04 -17.46
CA GLU A 158 10.78 -29.94 -18.18
C GLU A 158 10.60 -30.27 -19.67
N ALA A 159 9.50 -29.81 -20.25
CA ALA A 159 9.17 -30.03 -21.65
C ALA A 159 10.18 -29.45 -22.65
N SER A 160 10.92 -28.42 -22.24
CA SER A 160 11.89 -27.72 -23.08
C SER A 160 13.20 -28.47 -23.27
N LEU A 161 13.48 -29.46 -22.44
CA LEU A 161 14.63 -30.34 -22.61
C LEU A 161 14.27 -31.45 -23.59
N GLY A 162 14.10 -31.07 -24.86
CA GLY A 162 13.90 -32.01 -25.91
C GLY A 162 14.95 -33.14 -25.83
N ASN A 163 14.45 -34.36 -25.62
CA ASN A 163 15.13 -35.63 -25.86
C ASN A 163 16.63 -35.70 -25.46
N SER A 164 16.97 -35.17 -24.30
CA SER A 164 18.26 -35.48 -23.69
C SER A 164 18.10 -36.74 -22.84
N SER A 165 17.92 -37.86 -23.51
CA SER A 165 18.27 -39.16 -23.00
C SER A 165 19.81 -39.24 -22.87
N SER A 166 20.37 -38.37 -22.03
CA SER A 166 21.75 -38.54 -21.60
C SER A 166 21.74 -39.47 -20.40
N GLY A 167 22.02 -40.69 -20.73
CA GLY A 167 22.23 -41.73 -19.75
C GLY A 167 23.22 -41.27 -18.68
N THR A 168 22.75 -41.27 -17.46
CA THR A 168 23.65 -41.37 -16.32
C THR A 168 23.04 -42.41 -15.36
N ASN A 169 23.69 -43.56 -15.39
CA ASN A 169 23.65 -44.62 -14.40
C ASN A 169 22.27 -44.90 -13.78
N GLN A 170 21.45 -45.63 -14.50
CA GLN A 170 20.28 -46.29 -13.98
C GLN A 170 20.70 -47.35 -12.96
N THR A 171 20.87 -46.91 -11.72
CA THR A 171 20.73 -47.83 -10.60
C THR A 171 19.27 -48.23 -10.57
N SER A 172 19.01 -49.45 -10.81
CA SER A 172 17.84 -50.35 -10.81
C SER A 172 16.48 -49.90 -10.25
N ASN A 173 16.21 -48.66 -10.05
CA ASN A 173 14.89 -48.17 -9.63
C ASN A 173 14.00 -48.01 -10.86
N LYS A 174 13.19 -49.03 -11.11
CA LYS A 174 12.24 -49.02 -12.22
C LYS A 174 11.22 -47.88 -12.02
N VAL A 175 11.06 -47.04 -13.04
CA VAL A 175 9.98 -46.04 -13.08
C VAL A 175 8.64 -46.78 -13.00
N LYS A 176 7.84 -46.44 -12.01
CA LYS A 176 6.52 -47.04 -11.79
C LYS A 176 5.47 -46.39 -12.68
N ILE A 177 5.49 -45.08 -12.79
CA ILE A 177 4.52 -44.32 -13.53
C ILE A 177 5.23 -43.12 -14.19
N THR A 178 4.94 -42.91 -15.47
CA THR A 178 5.35 -41.71 -16.22
C THR A 178 4.08 -41.03 -16.73
N ARG A 179 3.89 -39.76 -16.40
CA ARG A 179 2.77 -38.96 -16.90
C ARG A 179 3.25 -37.63 -17.40
N GLN A 180 2.66 -37.15 -18.47
CA GLN A 180 2.80 -35.78 -18.91
C GLN A 180 1.70 -34.92 -18.29
N VAL A 181 2.07 -33.77 -17.75
CA VAL A 181 1.11 -32.76 -17.25
C VAL A 181 0.35 -32.20 -18.45
N PRO A 182 -0.97 -32.26 -18.49
CA PRO A 182 -1.77 -31.73 -19.57
C PRO A 182 -1.49 -30.24 -19.81
N PRO A 183 -1.69 -29.72 -21.03
CA PRO A 183 -1.71 -28.28 -21.25
C PRO A 183 -2.83 -27.67 -20.36
N ASP A 184 -2.60 -26.49 -19.85
CA ASP A 184 -3.52 -25.76 -18.95
C ASP A 184 -3.79 -26.44 -17.59
N SER A 185 -2.86 -27.30 -17.14
CA SER A 185 -2.95 -27.97 -15.84
C SER A 185 -1.63 -27.92 -15.11
N TYR A 186 -1.70 -27.93 -13.79
CA TYR A 186 -0.55 -28.02 -12.90
C TYR A 186 -0.60 -29.34 -12.13
N TYR A 187 0.56 -29.95 -11.94
CA TYR A 187 0.70 -31.08 -11.04
C TYR A 187 0.99 -30.57 -9.63
N VAL A 188 0.16 -30.95 -8.67
CA VAL A 188 0.09 -30.33 -7.34
C VAL A 188 0.34 -31.33 -6.26
N PHE A 189 0.98 -30.91 -5.18
CA PHE A 189 1.25 -31.71 -4.00
C PHE A 189 1.03 -30.89 -2.71
N GLY A 190 0.72 -31.57 -1.62
CA GLY A 190 0.70 -30.98 -0.29
C GLY A 190 2.06 -31.10 0.39
N ASP A 191 2.43 -30.14 1.24
CA ASP A 191 3.71 -30.13 1.98
C ASP A 191 3.71 -31.08 3.21
N ALA A 192 2.55 -31.65 3.59
CA ALA A 192 2.43 -32.46 4.80
C ALA A 192 3.26 -33.75 4.71
N GLU A 193 4.05 -34.03 5.76
CA GLU A 193 4.72 -35.33 5.90
C GLU A 193 3.68 -36.44 5.90
N GLY A 194 3.76 -37.33 4.92
CA GLY A 194 2.78 -38.40 4.73
C GLY A 194 1.60 -38.03 3.83
N ALA A 195 1.59 -36.84 3.20
CA ALA A 195 0.83 -36.60 1.98
C ALA A 195 1.33 -37.64 0.99
N THR A 196 0.69 -38.79 1.06
CA THR A 196 1.21 -40.04 0.52
C THR A 196 1.19 -39.94 -0.99
N ILE A 197 2.34 -40.18 -1.60
CA ILE A 197 2.49 -40.57 -3.00
C ILE A 197 1.45 -41.61 -3.44
N SER A 198 0.69 -42.19 -2.52
CA SER A 198 -0.39 -43.11 -2.77
C SER A 198 -1.59 -42.51 -3.51
N GLY A 199 -1.83 -41.22 -3.41
CA GLY A 199 -2.82 -40.50 -4.24
C GLY A 199 -2.33 -40.20 -5.65
N LEU A 200 -1.01 -40.20 -5.87
CA LEU A 200 -0.36 -39.89 -7.14
C LEU A 200 -0.72 -40.80 -8.32
N ALA A 201 -1.43 -41.87 -8.07
CA ALA A 201 -1.90 -42.79 -9.12
C ALA A 201 -3.21 -42.33 -9.77
N ASN A 202 -3.91 -41.40 -9.18
CA ASN A 202 -5.22 -40.92 -9.64
C ASN A 202 -5.08 -39.70 -10.54
N ALA A 203 -6.03 -39.55 -11.46
CA ALA A 203 -6.09 -38.40 -12.38
C ALA A 203 -6.43 -37.09 -11.65
N GLU A 204 -6.65 -37.15 -10.35
CA GLU A 204 -7.15 -36.06 -9.49
C GLU A 204 -6.05 -35.12 -9.00
N ASP A 205 -4.77 -35.43 -9.26
CA ASP A 205 -3.62 -34.60 -8.84
C ASP A 205 -3.31 -33.47 -9.81
N PHE A 206 -4.06 -33.35 -10.90
CA PHE A 206 -3.96 -32.26 -11.85
C PHE A 206 -5.01 -31.20 -11.56
N VAL A 207 -4.53 -29.99 -11.23
CA VAL A 207 -5.39 -28.82 -11.05
C VAL A 207 -5.40 -28.02 -12.34
N MET A 208 -6.57 -27.79 -12.90
CA MET A 208 -6.72 -26.98 -14.11
C MET A 208 -6.51 -25.50 -13.81
N THR A 209 -6.02 -24.74 -14.78
CA THR A 209 -5.76 -23.31 -14.62
C THR A 209 -7.01 -22.50 -14.25
N ASP A 210 -8.19 -22.94 -14.69
CA ASP A 210 -9.47 -22.30 -14.36
C ASP A 210 -9.91 -22.51 -12.89
N GLN A 211 -9.39 -23.57 -12.24
CA GLN A 211 -9.60 -23.83 -10.81
C GLN A 211 -8.67 -22.96 -9.94
N VAL A 212 -7.60 -22.42 -10.49
CA VAL A 212 -6.62 -21.62 -9.76
C VAL A 212 -7.24 -20.30 -9.30
N ILE A 213 -7.25 -20.07 -7.98
CA ILE A 213 -7.67 -18.80 -7.37
C ILE A 213 -6.51 -17.80 -7.39
N GLY A 214 -5.28 -18.31 -7.16
CA GLY A 214 -4.10 -17.50 -7.24
C GLY A 214 -2.94 -17.96 -6.35
N LYS A 215 -1.76 -17.37 -6.59
CA LYS A 215 -0.53 -17.65 -5.87
C LYS A 215 -0.59 -17.13 -4.44
N THR A 216 -0.28 -17.97 -3.45
CA THR A 216 -0.25 -17.61 -2.03
C THR A 216 1.04 -16.85 -1.72
N LEU A 217 0.91 -15.62 -1.21
CA LEU A 217 2.04 -14.73 -0.97
C LEU A 217 2.44 -14.68 0.51
N PHE A 218 1.46 -14.43 1.39
CA PHE A 218 1.73 -14.16 2.80
C PHE A 218 0.70 -14.81 3.71
N LYS A 219 1.18 -15.27 4.86
CA LYS A 219 0.36 -15.63 6.02
C LYS A 219 0.11 -14.37 6.83
N VAL A 220 -1.16 -14.03 7.06
CA VAL A 220 -1.53 -12.79 7.77
C VAL A 220 -2.06 -13.05 9.17
N TRP A 221 -2.56 -14.23 9.44
CA TRP A 221 -3.06 -14.63 10.75
C TRP A 221 -2.77 -16.12 11.04
N PRO A 222 -2.45 -16.47 12.29
CA PRO A 222 -2.21 -15.61 13.44
C PRO A 222 -0.92 -14.79 13.29
N ILE A 223 -0.84 -13.64 14.00
CA ILE A 223 0.31 -12.71 13.90
C ILE A 223 1.64 -13.40 14.26
N THR A 224 1.59 -14.44 15.09
CA THR A 224 2.76 -15.25 15.46
C THR A 224 3.37 -16.03 14.30
N SER A 225 2.60 -16.27 13.24
CA SER A 225 3.04 -16.97 12.02
C SER A 225 3.08 -16.06 10.79
N PHE A 226 3.02 -14.73 11.00
CA PHE A 226 3.09 -13.76 9.92
C PHE A 226 4.40 -13.90 9.12
N GLY A 227 4.28 -14.02 7.80
CA GLY A 227 5.44 -14.11 6.92
C GLY A 227 5.10 -14.58 5.51
N PRO A 228 6.08 -14.55 4.60
CA PRO A 228 5.92 -15.07 3.25
C PRO A 228 5.67 -16.58 3.28
N VAL A 229 5.01 -17.07 2.24
CA VAL A 229 4.86 -18.49 1.98
C VAL A 229 5.89 -18.87 0.92
N ASN A 230 6.92 -19.58 1.34
CA ASN A 230 8.00 -20.05 0.46
C ASN A 230 7.85 -21.55 0.25
#